data_8b1f5043ddd97a71cadc97509db53fb8
#
_entry.id   8b1f5043ddd97a71cadc97509db53fb8
#
_cell.length_a   1.000
_cell.length_b   1.000
_cell.length_c   1.000
_cell.angle_alpha   90.00
_cell.angle_beta   90.00
_cell.angle_gamma   90.00
#
_symmetry.space_group_name_H-M   'P 1'
#
loop_
_entity.id
_entity.type
_entity.pdbx_description
1 polymer ?
#
loop_
_entity_poly.entity_id
_entity_poly.type
_entity_poly.pdbx_seq_one_letter_code
_entity_poly.pdbx_strand_id
1 'polypeptide(L)'
;TRSKRKEGVMKRKVYGWILLGLGILWLVSCDEGRIYEAVPATAEGGRTVKFTGKVTGMDTWPSGYTVAVAGFDAKSEYALTSANVMPSQAGEDGTVQVVMSGVTDEVTQIELCVINRIRERVVTFARVDCSETAEDTIRMDVGEQQVGMFQAVQQQVFDSRCASCHGGSTSAAGHLFLTSGKIYEQLVNVPSVVNPDVMRVKPA
;
A
#
# COMPACT_ATOMS: atom_id res chain seq x y z
N THR A 1 41.76 36.30 60.74
CA THR A 1 41.69 34.94 60.10
C THR A 1 40.26 34.35 60.06
N ARG A 2 39.39 34.73 61.01
CA ARG A 2 38.05 34.17 61.16
C ARG A 2 37.06 34.73 60.11
N SER A 3 37.28 35.98 59.61
CA SER A 3 36.45 36.68 58.63
C SER A 3 36.57 36.06 57.18
N LYS A 4 37.82 35.81 56.75
CA LYS A 4 38.08 35.23 55.40
C LYS A 4 37.52 33.83 55.20
N ARG A 5 37.39 33.05 56.31
CA ARG A 5 36.83 31.68 56.27
C ARG A 5 35.34 31.67 56.10
N LYS A 6 34.61 32.68 56.63
CA LYS A 6 33.15 32.78 56.45
C LYS A 6 32.80 33.22 55.03
N GLU A 7 33.60 34.07 54.40
CA GLU A 7 33.39 34.51 53.01
C GLU A 7 33.55 33.38 51.98
N GLY A 8 34.57 32.51 52.20
CA GLY A 8 34.79 31.36 51.32
C GLY A 8 33.70 30.32 51.42
N VAL A 9 33.13 30.08 52.61
CA VAL A 9 32.01 29.15 52.81
C VAL A 9 30.73 29.70 52.21
N MET A 10 30.49 31.00 52.30
CA MET A 10 29.29 31.63 51.70
C MET A 10 29.35 31.62 50.17
N LYS A 11 30.49 31.91 49.59
CA LYS A 11 30.70 31.85 48.12
C LYS A 11 30.48 30.38 47.60
N ARG A 12 31.01 29.40 48.27
CA ARG A 12 30.81 27.98 47.90
C ARG A 12 29.34 27.55 47.98
N LYS A 13 28.59 28.02 48.97
CA LYS A 13 27.14 27.75 49.04
C LYS A 13 26.36 28.44 47.91
N VAL A 14 26.69 29.67 47.57
CA VAL A 14 26.04 30.41 46.48
C VAL A 14 26.32 29.73 45.15
N TYR A 15 27.56 29.32 44.85
CA TYR A 15 27.86 28.57 43.62
C TYR A 15 27.17 27.22 43.59
N GLY A 16 27.01 26.53 44.71
CA GLY A 16 26.23 25.29 44.78
C GLY A 16 24.78 25.46 44.42
N TRP A 17 24.14 26.54 44.89
CA TRP A 17 22.74 26.87 44.53
C TRP A 17 22.58 27.31 43.08
N ILE A 18 23.56 28.02 42.51
CA ILE A 18 23.56 28.44 41.09
C ILE A 18 23.71 27.19 40.18
N LEU A 19 24.61 26.26 40.51
CA LEU A 19 24.79 25.02 39.76
C LEU A 19 23.56 24.11 39.87
N LEU A 20 22.93 24.06 41.05
CA LEU A 20 21.67 23.30 41.20
C LEU A 20 20.52 23.92 40.36
N GLY A 21 20.43 25.24 40.37
CA GLY A 21 19.44 25.97 39.56
C GLY A 21 19.63 25.81 38.06
N LEU A 22 20.89 25.85 37.56
CA LEU A 22 21.19 25.56 36.17
C LEU A 22 20.88 24.10 35.79
N GLY A 23 21.16 23.14 36.70
CA GLY A 23 20.84 21.73 36.46
C GLY A 23 19.33 21.45 36.32
N ILE A 24 18.50 22.18 37.07
CA ILE A 24 17.03 22.08 37.00
C ILE A 24 16.48 22.68 35.72
N LEU A 25 17.10 23.75 35.19
CA LEU A 25 16.69 24.31 33.89
C LEU A 25 16.92 23.37 32.72
N TRP A 26 17.91 22.47 32.82
CA TRP A 26 18.17 21.48 31.77
C TRP A 26 17.19 20.31 31.78
N LEU A 27 16.49 20.08 32.92
CA LEU A 27 15.49 19.02 33.02
C LEU A 27 14.07 19.42 32.57
N VAL A 28 13.85 20.70 32.32
CA VAL A 28 12.53 21.21 31.85
C VAL A 28 12.46 21.39 30.34
N SER A 29 13.56 21.09 29.62
CA SER A 29 13.59 21.10 28.17
C SER A 29 13.24 19.72 27.59
N CYS A 30 12.26 19.04 28.16
CA CYS A 30 11.44 18.13 27.37
C CYS A 30 10.41 19.00 26.69
N ASP A 31 10.73 19.43 25.49
CA ASP A 31 9.72 19.78 24.51
C ASP A 31 8.83 18.53 24.39
N GLU A 32 7.72 18.52 25.09
CA GLU A 32 6.61 17.65 24.76
C GLU A 32 6.24 18.10 23.33
N GLY A 33 6.88 17.45 22.35
CA GLY A 33 6.50 17.59 20.97
C GLY A 33 5.00 17.52 20.98
N ARG A 34 4.32 18.59 20.56
CA ARG A 34 2.87 18.61 20.48
C ARG A 34 2.50 17.35 19.72
N ILE A 35 2.00 16.35 20.45
CA ILE A 35 1.19 15.30 19.85
C ILE A 35 0.02 16.08 19.32
N TYR A 36 0.14 16.51 18.07
CA TYR A 36 -1.06 16.84 17.34
C TYR A 36 -1.86 15.56 17.46
N GLU A 37 -2.93 15.60 18.26
CA GLU A 37 -3.98 14.62 18.07
C GLU A 37 -4.13 14.57 16.56
N ALA A 38 -3.88 13.37 16.00
CA ALA A 38 -4.25 13.13 14.62
C ALA A 38 -5.76 13.36 14.63
N VAL A 39 -6.15 14.63 14.39
CA VAL A 39 -7.51 14.93 14.01
C VAL A 39 -7.71 13.96 12.87
N PRO A 40 -8.58 12.94 13.04
CA PRO A 40 -8.92 12.13 11.90
C PRO A 40 -9.28 13.19 10.86
N ALA A 41 -8.53 13.23 9.77
CA ALA A 41 -8.82 14.13 8.69
C ALA A 41 -10.17 13.67 8.13
N THR A 42 -11.22 14.00 8.84
CA THR A 42 -12.51 14.26 8.26
C THR A 42 -12.24 15.50 7.43
N ALA A 43 -11.74 15.30 6.24
CA ALA A 43 -11.77 16.32 5.22
C ALA A 43 -13.24 16.75 5.19
N GLU A 44 -13.52 17.92 5.80
CA GLU A 44 -14.81 18.55 5.66
C GLU A 44 -14.93 18.87 4.17
N GLY A 45 -15.67 18.06 3.44
CA GLY A 45 -15.79 18.16 1.99
C GLY A 45 -14.93 17.11 1.26
N GLY A 46 -15.57 16.24 0.56
CA GLY A 46 -14.99 15.18 -0.27
C GLY A 46 -15.94 13.99 -0.36
N ARG A 47 -15.88 13.31 -1.49
CA ARG A 47 -16.70 12.12 -1.74
C ARG A 47 -16.19 10.95 -0.91
N THR A 48 -17.06 9.95 -0.73
CA THR A 48 -16.75 8.70 -0.04
C THR A 48 -16.81 7.56 -1.04
N VAL A 49 -15.82 6.67 -1.04
CA VAL A 49 -15.86 5.40 -1.77
C VAL A 49 -16.33 4.30 -0.85
N LYS A 50 -17.31 3.51 -1.30
CA LYS A 50 -17.72 2.25 -0.69
C LYS A 50 -17.34 1.12 -1.63
N PHE A 51 -16.31 0.37 -1.24
CA PHE A 51 -15.83 -0.79 -1.96
C PHE A 51 -16.40 -2.06 -1.35
N THR A 52 -16.83 -2.99 -2.22
CA THR A 52 -17.23 -4.35 -1.85
C THR A 52 -16.70 -5.36 -2.88
N GLY A 53 -16.32 -6.55 -2.40
CA GLY A 53 -15.90 -7.64 -3.27
C GLY A 53 -15.26 -8.80 -2.53
N LYS A 54 -15.26 -9.99 -3.13
CA LYS A 54 -14.49 -11.14 -2.67
C LYS A 54 -13.10 -11.07 -3.26
N VAL A 55 -12.13 -10.62 -2.47
CA VAL A 55 -10.75 -10.40 -2.93
C VAL A 55 -9.85 -11.49 -2.39
N THR A 56 -9.14 -12.20 -3.28
CA THR A 56 -8.24 -13.31 -2.93
C THR A 56 -6.82 -13.05 -3.42
N GLY A 57 -5.82 -13.65 -2.75
CA GLY A 57 -4.41 -13.53 -3.13
C GLY A 57 -3.72 -12.26 -2.62
N MET A 58 -4.34 -11.53 -1.70
CA MET A 58 -3.78 -10.29 -1.12
C MET A 58 -2.46 -10.54 -0.37
N ASP A 59 -2.29 -11.71 0.19
CA ASP A 59 -1.15 -12.16 1.01
C ASP A 59 0.08 -12.59 0.18
N THR A 60 -0.05 -12.67 -1.14
CA THR A 60 1.05 -13.09 -2.01
C THR A 60 2.06 -11.97 -2.32
N TRP A 61 1.76 -10.74 -1.93
CA TRP A 61 2.60 -9.59 -2.20
C TRP A 61 3.72 -9.44 -1.16
N PRO A 62 4.97 -9.18 -1.59
CA PRO A 62 6.06 -8.96 -0.67
C PRO A 62 5.92 -7.64 0.09
N SER A 63 6.65 -7.52 1.20
CA SER A 63 6.72 -6.31 2.01
C SER A 63 7.04 -5.07 1.16
N GLY A 64 6.24 -4.03 1.31
CA GLY A 64 6.38 -2.77 0.56
C GLY A 64 5.40 -2.61 -0.60
N TYR A 65 4.58 -3.64 -0.86
CA TYR A 65 3.45 -3.60 -1.78
C TYR A 65 2.16 -3.84 -1.02
N THR A 66 1.12 -3.11 -1.37
CA THR A 66 -0.16 -3.16 -0.66
C THR A 66 -1.30 -3.22 -1.67
N VAL A 67 -2.21 -4.16 -1.47
CA VAL A 67 -3.50 -4.14 -2.17
C VAL A 67 -4.36 -3.04 -1.56
N ALA A 68 -4.86 -2.16 -2.39
CA ALA A 68 -5.61 -0.99 -1.96
C ALA A 68 -6.75 -0.63 -2.91
N VAL A 69 -7.76 0.01 -2.35
CA VAL A 69 -8.66 0.88 -3.11
C VAL A 69 -8.02 2.25 -3.11
N ALA A 70 -7.75 2.80 -4.28
CA ALA A 70 -7.01 4.04 -4.42
C ALA A 70 -7.61 4.97 -5.46
N GLY A 71 -7.54 6.27 -5.18
CA GLY A 71 -8.00 7.32 -6.07
C GLY A 71 -6.85 7.97 -6.82
N PHE A 72 -7.00 8.09 -8.13
CA PHE A 72 -5.99 8.66 -9.03
C PHE A 72 -6.57 9.82 -9.84
N ASP A 73 -5.73 10.77 -10.17
CA ASP A 73 -5.94 11.69 -11.29
C ASP A 73 -5.66 10.95 -12.62
N ALA A 74 -6.28 11.41 -13.70
CA ALA A 74 -6.13 10.82 -15.03
C ALA A 74 -4.68 10.77 -15.56
N LYS A 75 -3.79 11.60 -15.05
CA LYS A 75 -2.41 11.76 -15.52
C LYS A 75 -1.36 11.24 -14.55
N SER A 76 -1.76 10.87 -13.34
CA SER A 76 -0.82 10.50 -12.27
C SER A 76 -0.80 8.99 -12.06
N GLU A 77 0.41 8.44 -11.89
CA GLU A 77 0.62 7.07 -11.42
C GLU A 77 0.63 6.99 -9.88
N TYR A 78 0.57 8.13 -9.19
CA TYR A 78 0.58 8.21 -7.74
C TYR A 78 -0.83 8.43 -7.21
N ALA A 79 -1.24 7.61 -6.24
CA ALA A 79 -2.54 7.73 -5.61
C ALA A 79 -2.63 9.01 -4.75
N LEU A 80 -3.66 9.81 -4.99
CA LEU A 80 -4.00 10.97 -4.18
C LEU A 80 -4.56 10.55 -2.83
N THR A 81 -5.37 9.48 -2.82
CA THR A 81 -5.95 8.87 -1.61
C THR A 81 -5.94 7.36 -1.75
N SER A 82 -5.88 6.62 -0.63
CA SER A 82 -5.93 5.16 -0.65
C SER A 82 -6.41 4.59 0.68
N ALA A 83 -7.06 3.44 0.61
CA ALA A 83 -7.43 2.61 1.75
C ALA A 83 -6.98 1.16 1.48
N ASN A 84 -6.33 0.55 2.46
CA ASN A 84 -5.82 -0.81 2.33
C ASN A 84 -6.96 -1.82 2.28
N VAL A 85 -6.79 -2.85 1.44
CA VAL A 85 -7.64 -4.03 1.38
C VAL A 85 -6.90 -5.19 2.03
N MET A 86 -7.43 -5.72 3.12
CA MET A 86 -6.76 -6.74 3.93
C MET A 86 -7.65 -7.95 4.15
N PRO A 87 -7.08 -9.17 4.24
CA PRO A 87 -7.85 -10.39 4.55
C PRO A 87 -8.64 -10.30 5.85
N SER A 88 -8.14 -9.57 6.84
CA SER A 88 -8.80 -9.37 8.13
C SER A 88 -10.11 -8.55 8.06
N GLN A 89 -10.39 -7.91 6.92
CA GLN A 89 -11.61 -7.15 6.68
C GLN A 89 -12.71 -8.00 6.02
N ALA A 90 -12.41 -9.25 5.68
CA ALA A 90 -13.37 -10.15 5.09
C ALA A 90 -14.40 -10.62 6.13
N GLY A 91 -15.68 -10.54 5.76
CA GLY A 91 -16.78 -11.14 6.50
C GLY A 91 -16.79 -12.67 6.43
N GLU A 92 -17.76 -13.30 7.06
CA GLU A 92 -17.92 -14.75 7.07
C GLU A 92 -18.10 -15.36 5.67
N ASP A 93 -18.67 -14.60 4.74
CA ASP A 93 -18.86 -14.97 3.33
C ASP A 93 -17.63 -14.70 2.45
N GLY A 94 -16.54 -14.20 3.03
CA GLY A 94 -15.32 -13.80 2.33
C GLY A 94 -15.40 -12.43 1.63
N THR A 95 -16.50 -11.69 1.78
CA THR A 95 -16.65 -10.36 1.20
C THR A 95 -15.91 -9.33 2.03
N VAL A 96 -15.00 -8.60 1.40
CA VAL A 96 -14.30 -7.46 1.98
C VAL A 96 -15.09 -6.19 1.72
N GLN A 97 -15.21 -5.36 2.74
CA GLN A 97 -15.81 -4.03 2.65
C GLN A 97 -14.81 -2.98 3.12
N VAL A 98 -14.57 -1.98 2.28
CA VAL A 98 -13.67 -0.87 2.58
C VAL A 98 -14.39 0.45 2.34
N VAL A 99 -14.25 1.37 3.28
CA VAL A 99 -14.73 2.75 3.14
C VAL A 99 -13.53 3.67 3.08
N MET A 100 -13.46 4.50 2.04
CA MET A 100 -12.42 5.50 1.86
C MET A 100 -13.09 6.87 1.75
N SER A 101 -12.82 7.76 2.69
CA SER A 101 -13.38 9.11 2.75
C SER A 101 -12.35 10.14 2.29
N GLY A 102 -12.80 11.39 2.06
CA GLY A 102 -11.91 12.48 1.69
C GLY A 102 -11.41 12.41 0.23
N VAL A 103 -12.20 11.85 -0.66
CA VAL A 103 -11.89 11.79 -2.09
C VAL A 103 -12.17 13.15 -2.71
N THR A 104 -11.12 13.86 -3.07
CA THR A 104 -11.20 15.21 -3.66
C THR A 104 -11.69 15.17 -5.11
N ASP A 105 -12.07 16.32 -5.65
CA ASP A 105 -12.53 16.45 -7.04
C ASP A 105 -11.41 16.21 -8.07
N GLU A 106 -10.14 16.24 -7.65
CA GLU A 106 -9.00 15.89 -8.49
C GLU A 106 -8.96 14.39 -8.83
N VAL A 107 -9.62 13.54 -8.02
CA VAL A 107 -9.71 12.12 -8.26
C VAL A 107 -10.76 11.85 -9.35
N THR A 108 -10.29 11.33 -10.46
CA THR A 108 -11.12 10.97 -11.63
C THR A 108 -11.36 9.47 -11.73
N GLN A 109 -10.52 8.65 -11.09
CA GLN A 109 -10.59 7.19 -11.18
C GLN A 109 -10.39 6.58 -9.79
N ILE A 110 -11.22 5.61 -9.46
CA ILE A 110 -11.06 4.73 -8.29
C ILE A 110 -10.66 3.35 -8.78
N GLU A 111 -9.59 2.80 -8.22
CA GLU A 111 -9.04 1.52 -8.65
C GLU A 111 -8.87 0.56 -7.47
N LEU A 112 -9.17 -0.73 -7.70
CA LEU A 112 -8.60 -1.83 -6.93
C LEU A 112 -7.25 -2.15 -7.55
N CYS A 113 -6.18 -1.87 -6.84
CA CYS A 113 -4.83 -1.94 -7.37
C CYS A 113 -3.82 -2.39 -6.32
N VAL A 114 -2.59 -2.61 -6.75
CA VAL A 114 -1.43 -2.69 -5.88
C VAL A 114 -0.64 -1.40 -6.00
N ILE A 115 -0.30 -0.84 -4.85
CA ILE A 115 0.57 0.33 -4.74
C ILE A 115 1.85 -0.01 -3.97
N ASN A 116 2.92 0.69 -4.27
CA ASN A 116 4.18 0.60 -3.52
C ASN A 116 4.19 1.58 -2.32
N ARG A 117 5.31 1.64 -1.60
CA ARG A 117 5.48 2.49 -0.40
C ARG A 117 5.29 3.99 -0.64
N ILE A 118 5.52 4.47 -1.86
CA ILE A 118 5.32 5.86 -2.23
C ILE A 118 3.97 6.08 -2.92
N ARG A 119 3.06 5.11 -2.82
CA ARG A 119 1.72 5.10 -3.40
C ARG A 119 1.70 5.15 -4.94
N GLU A 120 2.78 4.74 -5.59
CA GLU A 120 2.81 4.57 -7.03
C GLU A 120 2.06 3.29 -7.43
N ARG A 121 1.24 3.37 -8.45
CA ARG A 121 0.47 2.26 -9.02
C ARG A 121 1.39 1.22 -9.64
N VAL A 122 1.28 -0.03 -9.20
CA VAL A 122 2.04 -1.17 -9.74
C VAL A 122 1.20 -1.95 -10.74
N VAL A 123 -0.04 -2.25 -10.39
CA VAL A 123 -1.00 -2.97 -11.23
C VAL A 123 -2.42 -2.64 -10.83
N THR A 124 -3.32 -2.52 -11.80
CA THR A 124 -4.76 -2.31 -11.60
C THR A 124 -5.51 -3.60 -11.93
N PHE A 125 -6.43 -4.01 -11.05
CA PHE A 125 -7.29 -5.17 -11.25
C PHE A 125 -8.72 -4.78 -11.64
N ALA A 126 -9.24 -3.70 -11.09
CA ALA A 126 -10.53 -3.15 -11.41
C ALA A 126 -10.51 -1.63 -11.31
N ARG A 127 -11.38 -0.96 -12.08
CA ARG A 127 -11.43 0.50 -12.16
C ARG A 127 -12.86 0.99 -12.31
N VAL A 128 -13.15 2.11 -11.66
CA VAL A 128 -14.38 2.89 -11.83
C VAL A 128 -13.99 4.32 -12.17
N ASP A 129 -14.52 4.86 -13.25
CA ASP A 129 -14.41 6.28 -13.58
C ASP A 129 -15.42 7.05 -12.72
N CYS A 130 -14.96 8.10 -12.08
CA CYS A 130 -15.78 8.96 -11.22
C CYS A 130 -15.65 10.45 -11.56
N SER A 131 -15.11 10.77 -12.74
CA SER A 131 -14.89 12.14 -13.21
C SER A 131 -16.20 12.94 -13.34
N GLU A 132 -17.30 12.27 -13.74
CA GLU A 132 -18.61 12.88 -13.94
C GLU A 132 -19.62 12.56 -12.83
N THR A 133 -19.18 11.88 -11.77
CA THR A 133 -20.08 11.47 -10.67
C THR A 133 -20.38 12.65 -9.75
N ALA A 134 -21.63 13.11 -9.75
CA ALA A 134 -22.12 14.16 -8.85
C ALA A 134 -22.52 13.62 -7.45
N GLU A 135 -22.47 12.30 -7.25
CA GLU A 135 -22.84 11.67 -5.99
C GLU A 135 -21.73 11.78 -4.94
N ASP A 136 -22.11 12.05 -3.70
CA ASP A 136 -21.18 12.07 -2.56
C ASP A 136 -20.59 10.69 -2.23
N THR A 137 -21.24 9.62 -2.73
CA THR A 137 -20.78 8.24 -2.51
C THR A 137 -20.55 7.51 -3.83
N ILE A 138 -19.30 7.20 -4.11
CA ILE A 138 -18.87 6.36 -5.22
C ILE A 138 -18.95 4.89 -4.78
N ARG A 139 -19.67 4.06 -5.51
CA ARG A 139 -19.79 2.63 -5.23
C ARG A 139 -18.92 1.84 -6.19
N MET A 140 -18.10 0.95 -5.64
CA MET A 140 -17.25 0.05 -6.40
C MET A 140 -17.49 -1.38 -5.91
N ASP A 141 -18.24 -2.15 -6.69
CA ASP A 141 -18.42 -3.58 -6.48
C ASP A 141 -17.66 -4.35 -7.57
N VAL A 142 -16.72 -5.18 -7.15
CA VAL A 142 -15.85 -5.93 -8.07
C VAL A 142 -16.21 -7.41 -8.17
N GLY A 143 -17.26 -7.86 -7.46
CA GLY A 143 -17.62 -9.27 -7.41
C GLY A 143 -16.47 -10.13 -6.85
N GLU A 144 -16.10 -11.20 -7.56
CA GLU A 144 -14.93 -12.03 -7.23
C GLU A 144 -13.70 -11.55 -7.99
N GLN A 145 -12.64 -11.18 -7.26
CA GLN A 145 -11.42 -10.65 -7.85
C GLN A 145 -10.18 -11.32 -7.26
N GLN A 146 -9.34 -11.87 -8.11
CA GLN A 146 -8.05 -12.42 -7.72
C GLN A 146 -6.96 -11.36 -7.94
N VAL A 147 -6.27 -10.97 -6.86
CA VAL A 147 -5.28 -9.89 -6.87
C VAL A 147 -3.87 -10.37 -6.54
N GLY A 148 -3.63 -11.67 -6.59
CA GLY A 148 -2.33 -12.26 -6.30
C GLY A 148 -1.25 -11.85 -7.30
N MET A 149 0.02 -11.94 -6.88
CA MET A 149 1.18 -11.56 -7.70
C MET A 149 1.21 -12.32 -9.03
N PHE A 150 0.86 -13.61 -9.03
CA PHE A 150 0.81 -14.39 -10.27
C PHE A 150 -0.25 -13.86 -11.23
N GLN A 151 -1.42 -13.44 -10.73
CA GLN A 151 -2.47 -12.82 -11.53
C GLN A 151 -2.01 -11.50 -12.16
N ALA A 152 -1.25 -10.71 -11.42
CA ALA A 152 -0.65 -9.48 -11.96
C ALA A 152 0.33 -9.79 -13.11
N VAL A 153 1.18 -10.80 -12.94
CA VAL A 153 2.10 -11.26 -14.01
C VAL A 153 1.30 -11.78 -15.22
N GLN A 154 0.23 -12.54 -14.98
CA GLN A 154 -0.65 -13.01 -16.04
C GLN A 154 -1.16 -11.83 -16.89
N GLN A 155 -1.76 -10.84 -16.27
CA GLN A 155 -2.36 -9.71 -16.96
C GLN A 155 -1.32 -8.79 -17.62
N GLN A 156 -0.27 -8.42 -16.88
CA GLN A 156 0.68 -7.40 -17.35
C GLN A 156 1.73 -7.93 -18.32
N VAL A 157 2.02 -9.22 -18.27
CA VAL A 157 3.07 -9.81 -19.11
C VAL A 157 2.46 -10.77 -20.14
N PHE A 158 1.78 -11.81 -19.67
CA PHE A 158 1.39 -12.89 -20.57
C PHE A 158 0.24 -12.49 -21.48
N ASP A 159 -0.85 -11.93 -20.93
CA ASP A 159 -2.01 -11.53 -21.72
C ASP A 159 -1.70 -10.33 -22.61
N SER A 160 -0.90 -9.38 -22.13
CA SER A 160 -0.60 -8.15 -22.86
C SER A 160 0.50 -8.29 -23.90
N ARG A 161 1.49 -9.18 -23.70
CA ARG A 161 2.70 -9.25 -24.53
C ARG A 161 2.93 -10.59 -25.21
N CYS A 162 2.49 -11.68 -24.58
CA CYS A 162 2.82 -13.03 -25.06
C CYS A 162 1.62 -13.72 -25.76
N ALA A 163 0.40 -13.34 -25.42
CA ALA A 163 -0.82 -14.00 -25.92
C ALA A 163 -1.01 -13.87 -27.43
N SER A 164 -0.45 -12.85 -28.08
CA SER A 164 -0.50 -12.72 -29.54
C SER A 164 0.04 -13.93 -30.28
N CYS A 165 1.08 -14.59 -29.73
CA CYS A 165 1.69 -15.79 -30.31
C CYS A 165 1.38 -17.06 -29.52
N HIS A 166 1.12 -16.93 -28.22
CA HIS A 166 0.94 -18.04 -27.28
C HIS A 166 -0.47 -18.14 -26.68
N GLY A 167 -1.43 -17.37 -27.18
CA GLY A 167 -2.81 -17.28 -26.67
C GLY A 167 -3.83 -18.17 -27.35
N GLY A 168 -3.46 -18.94 -28.34
CA GLY A 168 -4.40 -19.82 -29.07
C GLY A 168 -5.00 -20.91 -28.18
N SER A 169 -6.22 -21.34 -28.49
CA SER A 169 -6.89 -22.41 -27.75
C SER A 169 -6.42 -23.81 -28.17
N THR A 170 -6.07 -23.97 -29.46
CA THR A 170 -5.68 -25.24 -30.06
C THR A 170 -4.26 -25.23 -30.66
N SER A 171 -3.75 -24.03 -30.98
CA SER A 171 -2.40 -23.85 -31.52
C SER A 171 -1.74 -22.64 -30.88
N ALA A 172 -0.47 -22.79 -30.50
CA ALA A 172 0.35 -21.73 -29.98
C ALA A 172 1.80 -21.94 -30.45
N ALA A 173 2.56 -20.87 -30.58
CA ALA A 173 3.95 -20.94 -30.98
C ALA A 173 4.74 -21.87 -30.04
N GLY A 174 5.46 -22.82 -30.64
CA GLY A 174 6.22 -23.83 -29.88
C GLY A 174 5.37 -24.72 -28.95
N HIS A 175 4.08 -24.85 -29.22
CA HIS A 175 3.13 -25.57 -28.36
C HIS A 175 3.11 -25.08 -26.89
N LEU A 176 3.46 -23.83 -26.67
CA LEU A 176 3.46 -23.21 -25.36
C LEU A 176 2.25 -22.28 -25.21
N PHE A 177 1.30 -22.68 -24.36
CA PHE A 177 0.06 -21.92 -24.13
C PHE A 177 0.21 -21.05 -22.89
N LEU A 178 0.26 -19.72 -23.09
CA LEU A 178 0.44 -18.74 -22.01
C LEU A 178 -0.86 -18.00 -21.67
N THR A 179 -1.96 -18.74 -21.68
CA THR A 179 -3.28 -18.23 -21.32
C THR A 179 -3.64 -18.54 -19.89
N SER A 180 -4.53 -17.75 -19.32
CA SER A 180 -5.07 -17.95 -17.99
C SER A 180 -5.56 -19.39 -17.82
N GLY A 181 -5.26 -20.00 -16.67
CA GLY A 181 -5.58 -21.39 -16.34
C GLY A 181 -4.64 -22.45 -16.92
N LYS A 182 -3.79 -22.13 -17.91
CA LYS A 182 -2.82 -23.09 -18.49
C LYS A 182 -1.38 -22.77 -18.17
N ILE A 183 -1.05 -21.52 -17.97
CA ILE A 183 0.33 -21.04 -17.93
C ILE A 183 1.14 -21.64 -16.79
N TYR A 184 0.57 -21.80 -15.61
CA TYR A 184 1.28 -22.39 -14.47
C TYR A 184 1.76 -23.80 -14.78
N GLU A 185 0.87 -24.63 -15.31
CA GLU A 185 1.15 -26.02 -15.69
C GLU A 185 2.12 -26.13 -16.85
N GLN A 186 2.19 -25.12 -17.70
CA GLN A 186 3.09 -25.07 -18.86
C GLN A 186 4.51 -24.59 -18.52
N LEU A 187 4.66 -23.83 -17.45
CA LEU A 187 5.94 -23.19 -17.11
C LEU A 187 6.59 -23.77 -15.85
N VAL A 188 5.81 -23.95 -14.77
CA VAL A 188 6.38 -24.27 -13.46
C VAL A 188 6.70 -25.75 -13.37
N ASN A 189 7.95 -26.07 -13.06
CA ASN A 189 8.47 -27.44 -12.93
C ASN A 189 8.33 -28.28 -14.23
N VAL A 190 8.33 -27.62 -15.38
CA VAL A 190 8.29 -28.26 -16.70
C VAL A 190 9.68 -28.18 -17.35
N PRO A 191 10.23 -29.28 -17.84
CA PRO A 191 11.52 -29.28 -18.53
C PRO A 191 11.53 -28.37 -19.76
N SER A 192 12.65 -27.71 -20.00
CA SER A 192 12.87 -26.96 -21.24
C SER A 192 12.96 -27.91 -22.44
N VAL A 193 12.36 -27.54 -23.56
CA VAL A 193 12.43 -28.33 -24.80
C VAL A 193 13.85 -28.35 -25.37
N VAL A 194 14.62 -27.26 -25.16
CA VAL A 194 15.99 -27.13 -25.69
C VAL A 194 17.00 -27.82 -24.77
N ASN A 195 16.80 -27.78 -23.49
CA ASN A 195 17.65 -28.43 -22.50
C ASN A 195 16.79 -29.07 -21.41
N PRO A 196 16.45 -30.36 -21.52
CA PRO A 196 15.57 -31.07 -20.57
C PRO A 196 16.08 -31.13 -19.13
N ASP A 197 17.37 -30.91 -18.89
CA ASP A 197 17.95 -30.88 -17.54
C ASP A 197 17.64 -29.58 -16.79
N VAL A 198 17.10 -28.60 -17.50
CA VAL A 198 16.73 -27.29 -16.95
C VAL A 198 15.22 -27.08 -17.00
N MET A 199 14.59 -26.73 -15.88
CA MET A 199 13.18 -26.39 -15.83
C MET A 199 12.94 -25.00 -16.44
N ARG A 200 11.79 -24.81 -17.13
CA ARG A 200 11.37 -23.50 -17.67
C ARG A 200 11.25 -22.47 -16.55
N VAL A 201 10.58 -22.83 -15.47
CA VAL A 201 10.53 -22.08 -14.22
C VAL A 201 10.70 -23.08 -13.08
N LYS A 202 11.70 -22.86 -12.22
CA LYS A 202 11.92 -23.67 -11.02
C LYS A 202 11.08 -23.11 -9.89
N PRO A 203 10.26 -23.90 -9.21
CA PRO A 203 9.55 -23.45 -8.01
C PRO A 203 10.57 -23.08 -6.92
N ALA A 204 10.21 -22.08 -6.10
CA ALA A 204 10.98 -21.63 -4.94
C ALA A 204 11.02 -22.71 -3.85
#